data_f10111912ad4786d12c80fa84d0c8b1f
#
_entry.id   f10111912ad4786d12c80fa84d0c8b1f
#
_cell.length_a   1.000
_cell.length_b   1.000
_cell.length_c   1.000
_cell.angle_alpha   90.00
_cell.angle_beta   90.00
_cell.angle_gamma   90.00
#
_symmetry.space_group_name_H-M   'P 1'
#
loop_
_entity.id
_entity.type
_entity.pdbx_description
1 polymer ?
#
loop_
_entity_poly.entity_id
_entity_poly.type
_entity_poly.pdbx_seq_one_letter_code
_entity_poly.pdbx_strand_id
1 'polypeptide(L)'
;NIEYDMKSEWISFAATVCKYKHIKNFKFDETFGEYRYLEDLDFSLSLKKKLMIISDATYLHYKDIERTSFKFGFIEVVNRHKIVSKHDLSKISFYKMILIKIFLNFISIFFRNIHISQRFVGNLVGIIFTIFLSN
;
A
#
# COMPACT_ATOMS: atom_id res chain seq x y z
N ASN A 1 -17.76 -12.06 -0.61
CA ASN A 1 -17.33 -13.33 -1.22
C ASN A 1 -17.15 -13.11 -2.71
N ILE A 2 -16.07 -13.66 -3.27
CA ILE A 2 -15.85 -13.70 -4.72
C ILE A 2 -16.47 -15.02 -5.18
N GLU A 3 -17.44 -14.97 -6.10
CA GLU A 3 -18.16 -16.15 -6.55
C GLU A 3 -17.54 -16.80 -7.80
N TYR A 4 -16.55 -16.16 -8.40
CA TYR A 4 -15.84 -16.65 -9.59
C TYR A 4 -14.40 -16.13 -9.61
N ASP A 5 -13.53 -16.84 -10.30
CA ASP A 5 -12.15 -16.43 -10.49
C ASP A 5 -12.07 -15.12 -11.27
N MET A 6 -11.26 -14.19 -10.81
CA MET A 6 -11.14 -12.90 -11.46
C MET A 6 -9.67 -12.51 -11.70
N LYS A 7 -9.46 -11.79 -12.79
CA LYS A 7 -8.16 -11.16 -13.06
C LYS A 7 -7.94 -10.02 -12.09
N SER A 8 -6.69 -9.87 -11.62
CA SER A 8 -6.28 -8.79 -10.74
C SER A 8 -5.01 -8.12 -11.26
N GLU A 9 -4.85 -6.84 -10.98
CA GLU A 9 -3.61 -6.10 -11.26
C GLU A 9 -2.59 -6.28 -10.14
N TRP A 10 -3.03 -6.64 -8.94
CA TRP A 10 -2.17 -6.93 -7.81
C TRP A 10 -2.75 -8.04 -6.92
N ILE A 11 -1.88 -8.68 -6.15
CA ILE A 11 -2.22 -9.74 -5.20
C ILE A 11 -1.54 -9.47 -3.85
N SER A 12 -2.22 -9.81 -2.75
CA SER A 12 -1.64 -9.78 -1.42
C SER A 12 -0.77 -11.02 -1.17
N PHE A 13 0.35 -10.86 -0.50
CA PHE A 13 1.22 -11.98 -0.11
C PHE A 13 0.65 -12.87 0.99
N ALA A 14 -0.42 -12.46 1.65
CA ALA A 14 -1.02 -13.24 2.72
C ALA A 14 -1.39 -14.67 2.26
N ALA A 15 -1.81 -14.84 0.99
CA ALA A 15 -2.04 -16.16 0.39
C ALA A 15 -1.81 -16.09 -1.14
N THR A 16 -0.58 -16.32 -1.55
CA THR A 16 -0.18 -16.25 -2.96
C THR A 16 0.63 -17.48 -3.38
N VAL A 17 0.26 -18.07 -4.51
CA VAL A 17 1.01 -19.14 -5.16
C VAL A 17 1.60 -18.64 -6.46
N CYS A 18 2.91 -18.77 -6.62
CA CYS A 18 3.63 -18.34 -7.81
C CYS A 18 4.39 -19.51 -8.44
N LYS A 19 4.41 -19.58 -9.77
CA LYS A 19 5.33 -20.51 -10.47
C LYS A 19 6.77 -20.04 -10.25
N TYR A 20 7.62 -20.88 -9.69
CA TYR A 20 9.02 -20.58 -9.36
C TYR A 20 9.79 -19.91 -10.52
N LYS A 21 9.60 -20.37 -11.75
CA LYS A 21 10.25 -19.80 -12.95
C LYS A 21 10.00 -18.31 -13.15
N HIS A 22 8.91 -17.75 -12.61
CA HIS A 22 8.57 -16.33 -12.72
C HIS A 22 9.19 -15.47 -11.61
N ILE A 23 9.59 -16.10 -10.51
CA ILE A 23 10.09 -15.40 -9.33
C ILE A 23 11.55 -15.71 -8.98
N LYS A 24 12.19 -16.69 -9.66
CA LYS A 24 13.55 -17.17 -9.33
C LYS A 24 14.63 -16.07 -9.27
N ASN A 25 14.46 -15.01 -10.05
CA ASN A 25 15.40 -13.88 -10.11
C ASN A 25 14.81 -12.60 -9.48
N PHE A 26 13.62 -12.69 -8.89
CA PHE A 26 12.99 -11.55 -8.25
C PHE A 26 13.63 -11.28 -6.90
N LYS A 27 13.92 -10.01 -6.63
CA LYS A 27 14.37 -9.53 -5.32
C LYS A 27 13.37 -8.50 -4.81
N PHE A 28 12.97 -8.65 -3.56
CA PHE A 28 12.16 -7.64 -2.89
C PHE A 28 12.98 -6.36 -2.70
N ASP A 29 12.31 -5.25 -2.80
CA ASP A 29 12.92 -3.95 -2.59
C ASP A 29 12.99 -3.65 -1.09
N GLU A 30 14.19 -3.83 -0.50
CA GLU A 30 14.43 -3.64 0.94
C GLU A 30 14.21 -2.19 1.40
N THR A 31 14.13 -1.24 0.46
CA THR A 31 13.89 0.17 0.77
C THR A 31 12.47 0.47 1.25
N PHE A 32 11.54 -0.51 1.22
CA PHE A 32 10.22 -0.39 1.87
C PHE A 32 10.29 -0.42 3.40
N GLY A 33 11.48 -0.63 3.97
CA GLY A 33 11.75 -0.61 5.40
C GLY A 33 11.13 -1.80 6.16
N GLU A 34 11.21 -1.75 7.47
CA GLU A 34 10.79 -2.86 8.34
C GLU A 34 9.29 -3.20 8.22
N TYR A 35 8.46 -2.20 7.98
CA TYR A 35 7.00 -2.36 7.91
C TYR A 35 6.49 -2.95 6.59
N ARG A 36 7.29 -2.92 5.52
CA ARG A 36 7.03 -3.49 4.19
C ARG A 36 5.64 -3.19 3.60
N TYR A 37 5.03 -2.08 3.99
CA TYR A 37 3.71 -1.69 3.49
C TYR A 37 3.74 -1.45 1.98
N LEU A 38 2.87 -2.13 1.24
CA LEU A 38 2.75 -2.13 -0.22
C LEU A 38 3.88 -2.87 -0.98
N GLU A 39 4.70 -3.67 -0.31
CA GLU A 39 5.70 -4.53 -0.96
C GLU A 39 5.03 -5.54 -1.92
N ASP A 40 3.85 -6.03 -1.57
CA ASP A 40 3.03 -6.92 -2.40
C ASP A 40 2.53 -6.22 -3.69
N LEU A 41 2.19 -4.94 -3.60
CA LEU A 41 1.83 -4.15 -4.78
C LEU A 41 3.04 -3.92 -5.69
N ASP A 42 4.21 -3.56 -5.13
CA ASP A 42 5.46 -3.40 -5.86
C ASP A 42 5.85 -4.69 -6.60
N PHE A 43 5.78 -5.81 -5.90
CA PHE A 43 6.00 -7.14 -6.48
C PHE A 43 5.06 -7.42 -7.65
N SER A 44 3.76 -7.20 -7.45
CA SER A 44 2.74 -7.47 -8.46
C SER A 44 2.96 -6.67 -9.74
N LEU A 45 3.24 -5.38 -9.60
CA LEU A 45 3.56 -4.50 -10.72
C LEU A 45 4.87 -4.88 -11.42
N SER A 46 5.88 -5.30 -10.66
CA SER A 46 7.19 -5.72 -11.18
C SER A 46 7.13 -7.03 -11.96
N LEU A 47 6.25 -7.96 -11.58
CA LEU A 47 6.11 -9.24 -12.28
C LEU A 47 5.61 -9.09 -13.72
N LYS A 48 4.80 -8.06 -14.01
CA LYS A 48 4.18 -7.84 -15.34
C LYS A 48 3.50 -9.11 -15.89
N LYS A 49 2.85 -9.89 -15.02
CA LYS A 49 2.19 -11.15 -15.35
C LYS A 49 0.69 -11.05 -15.08
N LYS A 50 -0.07 -11.96 -15.70
CA LYS A 50 -1.49 -12.11 -15.37
C LYS A 50 -1.60 -12.68 -13.96
N LEU A 51 -2.31 -11.96 -13.11
CA LEU A 51 -2.62 -12.35 -11.74
C LEU A 51 -4.10 -12.75 -11.68
N MET A 52 -4.40 -13.71 -10.81
CA MET A 52 -5.78 -14.17 -10.63
C MET A 52 -6.07 -14.32 -9.15
N ILE A 53 -7.30 -13.98 -8.77
CA ILE A 53 -7.88 -14.28 -7.47
C ILE A 53 -8.77 -15.51 -7.66
N ILE A 54 -8.50 -16.54 -6.87
CA ILE A 54 -9.24 -17.82 -6.95
C ILE A 54 -10.35 -17.79 -5.90
N SER A 55 -11.60 -17.99 -6.32
CA SER A 55 -12.78 -17.93 -5.46
C SER A 55 -12.84 -19.06 -4.43
N ASP A 56 -12.36 -20.25 -4.81
CA ASP A 56 -12.45 -21.47 -3.98
C ASP A 56 -11.36 -21.55 -2.90
N ALA A 57 -10.38 -20.63 -2.92
CA ALA A 57 -9.30 -20.58 -1.94
C ALA A 57 -9.56 -19.47 -0.91
N THR A 58 -9.77 -19.85 0.34
CA THR A 58 -9.95 -18.92 1.45
C THR A 58 -8.88 -19.07 2.51
N TYR A 59 -8.54 -17.97 3.18
CA TYR A 59 -7.60 -17.96 4.32
C TYR A 59 -8.05 -16.99 5.39
N LEU A 60 -7.65 -17.25 6.63
CA LEU A 60 -7.88 -16.35 7.74
C LEU A 60 -6.66 -15.43 7.92
N HIS A 61 -6.87 -14.14 7.89
CA HIS A 61 -5.83 -13.14 8.11
C HIS A 61 -6.10 -12.38 9.41
N TYR A 62 -5.25 -12.60 10.41
CA TYR A 62 -5.29 -11.86 11.66
C TYR A 62 -4.54 -10.54 11.50
N LYS A 63 -5.22 -9.43 11.81
CA LYS A 63 -4.65 -8.10 11.72
C LYS A 63 -3.98 -7.72 13.04
N ASP A 64 -2.66 -7.77 13.10
CA ASP A 64 -1.87 -7.35 14.27
C ASP A 64 -1.39 -5.90 14.22
N ILE A 65 -1.72 -5.17 13.16
CA ILE A 65 -1.07 -3.89 12.91
C ILE A 65 -1.99 -2.74 13.21
N GLU A 66 -1.57 -1.89 14.13
CA GLU A 66 -2.23 -0.63 14.43
C GLU A 66 -2.04 0.37 13.27
N ARG A 67 -3.09 0.50 12.45
CA ARG A 67 -3.08 1.39 11.27
C ARG A 67 -3.42 2.85 11.61
N THR A 68 -3.44 3.21 12.88
CA THR A 68 -3.78 4.57 13.37
C THR A 68 -2.55 5.39 13.76
N SER A 69 -1.37 4.76 13.89
CA SER A 69 -0.15 5.41 14.35
C SER A 69 0.41 6.44 13.36
N PHE A 70 1.20 7.40 13.89
CA PHE A 70 1.99 8.35 13.10
C PHE A 70 2.90 7.62 12.09
N LYS A 71 3.64 6.61 12.57
CA LYS A 71 4.57 5.82 11.74
C LYS A 71 3.85 5.21 10.53
N PHE A 72 2.66 4.65 10.74
CA PHE A 72 1.86 4.11 9.64
C PHE A 72 1.44 5.18 8.65
N GLY A 73 0.93 6.35 9.12
CA GLY A 73 0.55 7.44 8.25
C GLY A 73 1.70 7.95 7.37
N PHE A 74 2.89 8.13 7.96
CA PHE A 74 4.08 8.54 7.24
C PHE A 74 4.50 7.51 6.18
N ILE A 75 4.67 6.25 6.57
CA ILE A 75 5.09 5.16 5.68
C ILE A 75 4.09 4.96 4.54
N GLU A 76 2.80 5.08 4.81
CA GLU A 76 1.74 4.96 3.80
C GLU A 76 1.93 5.94 2.64
N VAL A 77 2.26 7.20 2.93
CA VAL A 77 2.49 8.22 1.91
C VAL A 77 3.81 7.97 1.17
N VAL A 78 4.89 7.76 1.91
CA VAL A 78 6.23 7.58 1.36
C VAL A 78 6.31 6.34 0.46
N ASN A 79 5.79 5.20 0.90
CA ASN A 79 5.82 3.97 0.11
C ASN A 79 4.92 4.06 -1.13
N ARG A 80 3.76 4.73 -1.04
CA ARG A 80 2.92 4.98 -2.23
C ARG A 80 3.62 5.89 -3.24
N HIS A 81 4.27 6.96 -2.78
CA HIS A 81 5.05 7.83 -3.64
C HIS A 81 6.19 7.07 -4.35
N LYS A 82 6.90 6.20 -3.59
CA LYS A 82 7.94 5.34 -4.15
C LYS A 82 7.40 4.43 -5.27
N ILE A 83 6.27 3.75 -5.04
CA ILE A 83 5.64 2.90 -6.06
C ILE A 83 5.27 3.71 -7.29
N VAL A 84 4.66 4.87 -7.11
CA VAL A 84 4.26 5.76 -8.20
C VAL A 84 5.49 6.18 -9.04
N SER A 85 6.60 6.51 -8.39
CA SER A 85 7.83 6.89 -9.07
C SER A 85 8.53 5.70 -9.74
N LYS A 86 8.59 4.54 -9.07
CA LYS A 86 9.25 3.33 -9.56
C LYS A 86 8.55 2.73 -10.79
N HIS A 87 7.22 2.78 -10.82
CA HIS A 87 6.40 2.17 -11.87
C HIS A 87 5.82 3.20 -12.86
N ASP A 88 6.32 4.43 -12.83
CA ASP A 88 5.90 5.53 -13.71
C ASP A 88 4.38 5.74 -13.72
N LEU A 89 3.76 5.69 -12.54
CA LEU A 89 2.34 5.91 -12.37
C LEU A 89 2.01 7.39 -12.22
N SER A 90 0.72 7.73 -12.32
CA SER A 90 0.24 9.12 -12.26
C SER A 90 0.47 9.77 -10.90
N LYS A 91 1.45 10.69 -10.80
CA LYS A 91 1.70 11.51 -9.61
C LYS A 91 0.47 12.37 -9.24
N ILE A 92 -0.26 12.87 -10.23
CA ILE A 92 -1.48 13.67 -10.01
C ILE A 92 -2.54 12.83 -9.29
N SER A 93 -2.78 11.61 -9.75
CA SER A 93 -3.74 10.70 -9.12
C SER A 93 -3.30 10.33 -7.70
N PHE A 94 -2.00 10.14 -7.47
CA PHE A 94 -1.45 9.90 -6.15
C PHE A 94 -1.75 11.07 -5.19
N TYR A 95 -1.39 12.29 -5.55
CA TYR A 95 -1.62 13.45 -4.68
C TYR A 95 -3.10 13.69 -4.43
N LYS A 96 -3.97 13.56 -5.44
CA LYS A 96 -5.44 13.64 -5.26
C LYS A 96 -5.92 12.63 -4.22
N MET A 97 -5.52 11.37 -4.34
CA MET A 97 -5.90 10.31 -3.41
C MET A 97 -5.43 10.60 -1.98
N ILE A 98 -4.19 11.05 -1.80
CA ILE A 98 -3.65 11.36 -0.47
C ILE A 98 -4.35 12.56 0.14
N LEU A 99 -4.66 13.61 -0.62
CA LEU A 99 -5.40 14.77 -0.13
C LEU A 99 -6.81 14.39 0.33
N ILE A 100 -7.53 13.57 -0.45
CA ILE A 100 -8.84 13.04 -0.04
C ILE A 100 -8.71 12.26 1.27
N LYS A 101 -7.68 11.42 1.40
CA LYS A 101 -7.46 10.63 2.60
C LYS A 101 -7.14 11.49 3.83
N ILE A 102 -6.30 12.51 3.68
CA ILE A 102 -6.03 13.49 4.73
C ILE A 102 -7.31 14.19 5.16
N PHE A 103 -8.13 14.63 4.22
CA PHE A 103 -9.41 15.25 4.50
C PHE A 103 -10.36 14.32 5.27
N LEU A 104 -10.47 13.05 4.85
CA LEU A 104 -11.28 12.05 5.55
C LEU A 104 -10.75 11.76 6.97
N ASN A 105 -9.45 11.66 7.14
CA ASN A 105 -8.85 11.50 8.47
C ASN A 105 -9.11 12.72 9.35
N PHE A 106 -9.03 13.93 8.80
CA PHE A 106 -9.36 15.17 9.51
C PHE A 106 -10.83 15.17 9.98
N ILE A 107 -11.77 14.86 9.10
CA ILE A 107 -13.20 14.75 9.47
C ILE A 107 -13.38 13.69 10.58
N SER A 108 -12.71 12.53 10.46
CA SER A 108 -12.85 11.44 11.42
C SER A 108 -12.42 11.84 12.84
N ILE A 109 -11.50 12.80 13.01
CA ILE A 109 -11.10 13.34 14.31
C ILE A 109 -12.29 14.02 15.01
N PHE A 110 -13.09 14.78 14.27
CA PHE A 110 -14.28 15.46 14.82
C PHE A 110 -15.36 14.49 15.28
N PHE A 111 -15.46 13.31 14.66
CA PHE A 111 -16.40 12.26 15.06
C PHE A 111 -15.85 11.34 16.18
N ARG A 112 -14.97 11.86 17.05
CA ARG A 112 -14.37 11.19 18.23
C ARG A 112 -13.41 10.03 17.97
N ASN A 113 -12.89 9.89 16.75
CA ASN A 113 -11.84 8.89 16.51
C ASN A 113 -10.45 9.53 16.70
N ILE A 114 -10.13 9.89 17.95
CA ILE A 114 -8.88 10.60 18.27
C ILE A 114 -7.61 9.78 17.91
N HIS A 115 -7.72 8.46 17.84
CA HIS A 115 -6.61 7.60 17.44
C HIS A 115 -6.14 7.85 16.01
N ILE A 116 -7.03 8.36 15.14
CA ILE A 116 -6.68 8.71 13.75
C ILE A 116 -5.85 9.99 13.67
N SER A 117 -5.80 10.80 14.73
CA SER A 117 -5.03 12.06 14.73
C SER A 117 -3.54 11.84 14.46
N GLN A 118 -2.94 10.81 15.03
CA GLN A 118 -1.53 10.48 14.79
C GLN A 118 -1.28 10.10 13.33
N ARG A 119 -2.16 9.31 12.73
CA ARG A 119 -2.08 8.95 11.31
C ARG A 119 -2.25 10.16 10.40
N PHE A 120 -3.18 11.07 10.74
CA PHE A 120 -3.37 12.32 10.02
C PHE A 120 -2.08 13.14 9.98
N VAL A 121 -1.42 13.35 11.14
CA VAL A 121 -0.14 14.06 11.22
C VAL A 121 0.94 13.32 10.43
N GLY A 122 1.00 12.00 10.54
CA GLY A 122 1.93 11.17 9.75
C GLY A 122 1.75 11.34 8.24
N ASN A 123 0.51 11.37 7.75
CA ASN A 123 0.22 11.62 6.34
C ASN A 123 0.68 13.02 5.89
N LEU A 124 0.45 14.07 6.71
CA LEU A 124 0.91 15.43 6.41
C LEU A 124 2.43 15.51 6.31
N VAL A 125 3.14 14.97 7.29
CA VAL A 125 4.61 14.92 7.28
C VAL A 125 5.13 14.11 6.10
N GLY A 126 4.48 12.99 5.77
CA GLY A 126 4.79 12.16 4.61
C GLY A 126 4.69 12.93 3.28
N ILE A 127 3.65 13.77 3.10
CA ILE A 127 3.52 14.62 1.90
C ILE A 127 4.67 15.62 1.83
N ILE A 128 4.95 16.33 2.92
CA ILE A 128 6.05 17.29 2.97
C ILE A 128 7.37 16.59 2.58
N PHE A 129 7.62 15.43 3.16
CA PHE A 129 8.79 14.62 2.84
C PHE A 129 8.87 14.28 1.35
N THR A 130 7.76 13.82 0.73
CA THR A 130 7.77 13.44 -0.68
C THR A 130 7.93 14.62 -1.64
N ILE A 131 7.51 15.81 -1.27
CA ILE A 131 7.64 17.02 -2.11
C ILE A 131 9.07 17.59 -2.03
N PHE A 132 9.67 17.63 -0.84
CA PHE A 132 10.90 18.38 -0.60
C PHE A 132 12.16 17.53 -0.47
N LEU A 133 12.05 16.26 -0.10
CA LEU A 133 13.20 15.41 0.27
C LEU A 133 13.37 14.16 -0.59
N SER A 134 12.43 13.86 -1.48
CA SER A 134 12.49 12.66 -2.35
C SER A 134 12.94 12.95 -3.78
N ASN A 135 13.53 14.14 -4.01
CA ASN A 135 14.17 14.48 -5.30
C ASN A 135 15.60 14.00 -5.34
#